data_550d8d809239caff5c36bf6ce5f93eea
#
_entry.id   550d8d809239caff5c36bf6ce5f93eea
#
_cell.length_a   1.000
_cell.length_b   1.000
_cell.length_c   1.000
_cell.angle_alpha   90.00
_cell.angle_beta   90.00
_cell.angle_gamma   90.00
#
_symmetry.space_group_name_H-M   'P 1'
#
loop_
_entity.id
_entity.type
_entity.pdbx_description
1 polymer ?
#
loop_
_entity_poly.entity_id
_entity_poly.type
_entity_poly.pdbx_seq_one_letter_code
_entity_poly.pdbx_strand_id
1 'polypeptide(L)'
;MAAKTIRMIRTILLIAASCLAWLGAGAQQYEGAHLKFESSFHNFGSVPRRGGDLVWEFEYTNDGSAPLVIVRAQTTCSCLKVSHSKRPLAPGETAVIRVVYEPHKNEPGAFSKVIQIYSNSVSGRELITVCGNSLDTE
;
A
#
# COMPACT_ATOMS: atom_id res chain seq x y z
N MET A 1 -20.95 -59.64 5.88
CA MET A 1 -20.51 -58.68 4.81
C MET A 1 -20.95 -57.26 5.06
N ALA A 2 -22.10 -56.98 5.66
CA ALA A 2 -22.59 -55.61 5.96
C ALA A 2 -21.70 -54.80 6.95
N ALA A 3 -21.10 -55.44 7.95
CA ALA A 3 -20.25 -54.76 8.91
C ALA A 3 -18.93 -54.18 8.35
N LYS A 4 -18.37 -54.80 7.32
CA LYS A 4 -17.15 -54.32 6.63
C LYS A 4 -17.44 -53.08 5.79
N THR A 5 -18.58 -53.03 5.14
CA THR A 5 -19.02 -51.88 4.32
C THR A 5 -19.33 -50.66 5.16
N ILE A 6 -19.96 -50.85 6.31
CA ILE A 6 -20.29 -49.77 7.27
C ILE A 6 -18.99 -49.16 7.87
N ARG A 7 -17.97 -50.00 8.17
CA ARG A 7 -16.68 -49.49 8.66
C ARG A 7 -15.94 -48.65 7.60
N MET A 8 -15.94 -49.07 6.36
CA MET A 8 -15.33 -48.30 5.26
C MET A 8 -16.02 -46.96 5.03
N ILE A 9 -17.34 -46.91 5.07
CA ILE A 9 -18.10 -45.68 4.89
C ILE A 9 -17.84 -44.72 6.06
N ARG A 10 -17.73 -45.19 7.29
CA ARG A 10 -17.39 -44.35 8.45
C ARG A 10 -15.98 -43.77 8.37
N THR A 11 -15.02 -44.56 7.87
CA THR A 11 -13.63 -44.10 7.68
C THR A 11 -13.53 -43.06 6.58
N ILE A 12 -14.24 -43.19 5.48
CA ILE A 12 -14.28 -42.25 4.38
C ILE A 12 -14.96 -40.92 4.79
N LEU A 13 -16.04 -40.98 5.58
CA LEU A 13 -16.71 -39.79 6.13
C LEU A 13 -15.84 -39.01 7.11
N LEU A 14 -15.00 -39.69 7.91
CA LEU A 14 -14.08 -39.03 8.84
C LEU A 14 -12.90 -38.34 8.11
N ILE A 15 -12.44 -38.89 6.99
CA ILE A 15 -11.37 -38.33 6.18
C ILE A 15 -11.91 -37.12 5.40
N ALA A 16 -13.14 -37.17 4.90
CA ALA A 16 -13.76 -36.04 4.21
C ALA A 16 -14.00 -34.82 5.16
N ALA A 17 -14.33 -35.06 6.42
CA ALA A 17 -14.51 -34.01 7.40
C ALA A 17 -13.20 -33.31 7.79
N SER A 18 -12.06 -33.99 7.73
CA SER A 18 -10.75 -33.39 8.06
C SER A 18 -10.17 -32.52 6.93
N CYS A 19 -10.58 -32.72 5.68
CA CYS A 19 -10.10 -31.90 4.55
C CYS A 19 -10.77 -30.52 4.45
N LEU A 20 -11.94 -30.31 5.06
CA LEU A 20 -12.63 -29.01 5.07
C LEU A 20 -12.06 -28.03 6.11
N ALA A 21 -11.21 -28.47 7.03
CA ALA A 21 -10.66 -27.61 8.07
C ALA A 21 -9.42 -26.78 7.63
N TRP A 22 -8.92 -26.96 6.41
CA TRP A 22 -7.69 -26.32 5.94
C TRP A 22 -7.91 -25.13 4.99
N LEU A 23 -9.15 -24.71 4.74
CA LEU A 23 -9.49 -23.56 3.90
C LEU A 23 -9.62 -22.24 4.66
N GLY A 24 -9.26 -22.22 5.92
CA GLY A 24 -9.15 -20.99 6.71
C GLY A 24 -7.74 -20.43 6.69
N ALA A 25 -7.20 -20.08 5.53
CA ALA A 25 -6.12 -19.09 5.47
C ALA A 25 -6.74 -17.73 5.85
N GLY A 26 -6.94 -17.53 7.16
CA GLY A 26 -7.32 -16.23 7.70
C GLY A 26 -6.20 -15.26 7.34
N ALA A 27 -6.44 -14.37 6.39
CA ALA A 27 -5.63 -13.19 6.25
C ALA A 27 -5.56 -12.54 7.63
N GLN A 28 -4.36 -12.38 8.18
CA GLN A 28 -4.18 -11.71 9.47
C GLN A 28 -4.62 -10.27 9.27
N GLN A 29 -5.81 -9.95 9.77
CA GLN A 29 -6.36 -8.61 9.74
C GLN A 29 -5.87 -7.90 11.00
N TYR A 30 -5.26 -6.74 10.81
CA TYR A 30 -4.84 -5.89 11.92
C TYR A 30 -6.07 -5.40 12.68
N GLU A 31 -6.01 -5.41 14.01
CA GLU A 31 -7.03 -4.73 14.81
C GLU A 31 -6.87 -3.22 14.68
N GLY A 32 -7.94 -2.54 14.28
CA GLY A 32 -7.95 -1.12 13.96
C GLY A 32 -7.66 -0.83 12.49
N ALA A 33 -7.55 0.44 12.14
CA ALA A 33 -7.16 0.86 10.81
C ALA A 33 -5.70 0.51 10.52
N HIS A 34 -5.39 0.01 9.34
CA HIS A 34 -4.01 -0.24 8.94
C HIS A 34 -3.77 0.17 7.48
N LEU A 35 -2.73 0.97 7.28
CA LEU A 35 -2.33 1.47 5.98
C LEU A 35 -1.21 0.60 5.42
N LYS A 36 -1.49 -0.06 4.30
CA LYS A 36 -0.53 -0.88 3.57
C LYS A 36 -0.33 -0.32 2.18
N PHE A 37 0.89 0.15 1.88
CA PHE A 37 1.26 0.53 0.52
C PHE A 37 1.58 -0.70 -0.33
N GLU A 38 1.17 -0.68 -1.60
CA GLU A 38 1.62 -1.67 -2.60
C GLU A 38 3.11 -1.53 -2.85
N SER A 39 3.58 -0.29 -3.00
CA SER A 39 4.99 0.08 -3.00
C SER A 39 5.16 1.43 -2.32
N SER A 40 6.14 1.56 -1.45
CA SER A 40 6.49 2.81 -0.77
C SER A 40 7.61 3.59 -1.46
N PHE A 41 8.02 3.14 -2.66
CA PHE A 41 9.16 3.71 -3.39
C PHE A 41 8.86 3.85 -4.87
N HIS A 42 9.26 4.99 -5.46
CA HIS A 42 9.21 5.21 -6.90
C HIS A 42 10.45 5.93 -7.41
N ASN A 43 11.01 5.43 -8.51
CA ASN A 43 12.14 6.04 -9.19
C ASN A 43 11.69 6.63 -10.54
N PHE A 44 11.76 7.94 -10.68
CA PHE A 44 11.46 8.64 -11.93
C PHE A 44 12.54 8.50 -13.00
N GLY A 45 13.71 7.97 -12.63
CA GLY A 45 14.84 7.85 -13.56
C GLY A 45 15.49 9.19 -13.87
N SER A 46 15.92 9.37 -15.10
CA SER A 46 16.51 10.62 -15.59
C SER A 46 15.41 11.63 -15.92
N VAL A 47 15.45 12.77 -15.26
CA VAL A 47 14.39 13.79 -15.28
C VAL A 47 14.96 15.11 -15.82
N PRO A 48 14.57 15.58 -17.03
CA PRO A 48 14.91 16.91 -17.50
C PRO A 48 14.25 17.98 -16.62
N ARG A 49 15.02 18.93 -16.13
CA ARG A 49 14.50 20.01 -15.24
C ARG A 49 13.42 20.87 -15.90
N ARG A 50 13.45 21.00 -17.20
CA ARG A 50 12.51 21.78 -18.00
C ARG A 50 11.48 20.93 -18.75
N GLY A 51 11.44 19.62 -18.46
CA GLY A 51 10.55 18.68 -19.12
C GLY A 51 9.10 18.67 -18.62
N GLY A 52 8.79 19.51 -17.63
CA GLY A 52 7.46 19.55 -16.98
C GLY A 52 7.38 18.69 -15.73
N ASP A 53 6.22 18.76 -15.09
CA ASP A 53 5.95 18.06 -13.84
C ASP A 53 5.77 16.55 -14.07
N LEU A 54 6.24 15.77 -13.12
CA LEU A 54 6.06 14.32 -13.11
C LEU A 54 5.07 13.93 -12.03
N VAL A 55 4.22 12.96 -12.35
CA VAL A 55 3.16 12.49 -11.45
C VAL A 55 3.35 11.00 -11.17
N TRP A 56 3.22 10.63 -9.92
CA TRP A 56 3.12 9.24 -9.50
C TRP A 56 2.03 9.06 -8.46
N GLU A 57 1.31 7.95 -8.54
CA GLU A 57 0.27 7.59 -7.59
C GLU A 57 0.72 6.36 -6.79
N PHE A 58 0.84 6.54 -5.49
CA PHE A 58 1.10 5.44 -4.56
C PHE A 58 -0.23 4.81 -4.15
N GLU A 59 -0.43 3.57 -4.55
CA GLU A 59 -1.60 2.80 -4.17
C GLU A 59 -1.46 2.27 -2.76
N TYR A 60 -2.51 2.38 -1.97
CA TYR A 60 -2.58 1.82 -0.62
C TYR A 60 -3.93 1.18 -0.36
N THR A 61 -3.93 0.20 0.52
CA THR A 61 -5.11 -0.56 0.97
C THR A 61 -5.25 -0.41 2.47
N ASN A 62 -6.49 -0.32 2.94
CA ASN A 62 -6.80 -0.53 4.34
C ASN A 62 -6.96 -2.03 4.58
N ASP A 63 -5.92 -2.69 5.07
CA ASP A 63 -5.95 -4.11 5.45
C ASP A 63 -6.20 -4.32 6.95
N GLY A 64 -6.69 -3.28 7.62
CA GLY A 64 -7.18 -3.32 8.99
C GLY A 64 -8.65 -3.67 9.12
N SER A 65 -9.18 -3.54 10.33
CA SER A 65 -10.56 -3.86 10.70
C SER A 65 -11.44 -2.63 10.97
N ALA A 66 -10.89 -1.42 10.90
CA ALA A 66 -11.58 -0.16 11.11
C ALA A 66 -11.32 0.82 9.96
N PRO A 67 -12.19 1.84 9.75
CA PRO A 67 -11.98 2.84 8.72
C PRO A 67 -10.64 3.57 8.85
N LEU A 68 -9.91 3.71 7.74
CA LEU A 68 -8.63 4.39 7.65
C LEU A 68 -8.83 5.83 7.17
N VAL A 69 -8.23 6.78 7.88
CA VAL A 69 -8.23 8.19 7.52
C VAL A 69 -6.80 8.71 7.45
N ILE A 70 -6.40 9.29 6.31
CA ILE A 70 -5.15 10.02 6.22
C ILE A 70 -5.36 11.42 6.78
N VAL A 71 -4.59 11.77 7.79
CA VAL A 71 -4.69 13.05 8.50
C VAL A 71 -3.91 14.13 7.76
N ARG A 72 -2.69 13.81 7.34
CA ARG A 72 -1.82 14.74 6.60
C ARG A 72 -0.70 14.00 5.86
N ALA A 73 -0.21 14.61 4.82
CA ALA A 73 1.04 14.26 4.15
C ALA A 73 2.03 15.42 4.32
N GLN A 74 3.25 15.13 4.70
CA GLN A 74 4.27 16.14 4.98
C GLN A 74 5.56 15.83 4.23
N THR A 75 6.11 16.83 3.57
CA THR A 75 7.42 16.80 2.92
C THR A 75 8.16 18.09 3.21
N THR A 76 9.48 18.05 3.21
CA THR A 76 10.34 19.23 3.37
C THR A 76 10.72 19.90 2.05
N CYS A 77 10.43 19.24 0.91
CA CYS A 77 10.75 19.76 -0.42
C CYS A 77 9.57 20.55 -1.02
N SER A 78 9.80 21.80 -1.36
CA SER A 78 8.84 22.59 -2.15
C SER A 78 8.66 22.07 -3.58
N CYS A 79 9.53 21.16 -4.03
CA CYS A 79 9.46 20.47 -5.31
C CYS A 79 8.38 19.38 -5.38
N LEU A 80 7.74 19.07 -4.26
CA LEU A 80 6.70 18.05 -4.18
C LEU A 80 5.35 18.66 -3.79
N LYS A 81 4.31 18.24 -4.50
CA LYS A 81 2.91 18.44 -4.12
C LYS A 81 2.28 17.08 -3.87
N VAL A 82 1.62 16.93 -2.74
CA VAL A 82 1.00 15.67 -2.33
C VAL A 82 -0.47 15.89 -2.08
N SER A 83 -1.29 15.06 -2.68
CA SER A 83 -2.74 15.06 -2.47
C SER A 83 -3.25 13.67 -2.14
N HIS A 84 -4.27 13.61 -1.28
CA HIS A 84 -4.90 12.38 -0.84
C HIS A 84 -6.38 12.63 -0.55
N SER A 85 -7.17 11.55 -0.53
CA SER A 85 -8.55 11.61 -0.08
C SER A 85 -8.63 11.89 1.42
N LYS A 86 -9.58 12.73 1.84
CA LYS A 86 -9.93 12.95 3.24
C LYS A 86 -11.08 12.04 3.71
N ARG A 87 -11.64 11.26 2.80
CA ARG A 87 -12.73 10.34 3.11
C ARG A 87 -12.20 9.11 3.83
N PRO A 88 -12.93 8.59 4.83
CA PRO A 88 -12.59 7.31 5.44
C PRO A 88 -12.57 6.20 4.38
N LEU A 89 -11.54 5.38 4.41
CA LEU A 89 -11.39 4.20 3.56
C LEU A 89 -11.82 2.97 4.37
N ALA A 90 -12.84 2.27 3.91
CA ALA A 90 -13.34 1.08 4.60
C ALA A 90 -12.31 -0.08 4.55
N PRO A 91 -12.38 -1.03 5.51
CA PRO A 91 -11.55 -2.22 5.46
C PRO A 91 -11.64 -2.95 4.12
N GLY A 92 -10.49 -3.28 3.53
CA GLY A 92 -10.36 -3.94 2.23
C GLY A 92 -10.43 -3.01 1.02
N GLU A 93 -10.75 -1.74 1.19
CA GLU A 93 -10.75 -0.76 0.11
C GLU A 93 -9.34 -0.25 -0.21
N THR A 94 -9.17 0.19 -1.45
CA THR A 94 -7.93 0.72 -2.01
C THR A 94 -8.13 2.18 -2.45
N ALA A 95 -7.09 2.99 -2.26
CA ALA A 95 -7.04 4.37 -2.72
C ALA A 95 -5.62 4.75 -3.13
N VAL A 96 -5.40 5.99 -3.58
CA VAL A 96 -4.10 6.47 -4.02
C VAL A 96 -3.70 7.77 -3.31
N ILE A 97 -2.41 7.93 -3.10
CA ILE A 97 -1.77 9.20 -2.75
C ILE A 97 -1.06 9.69 -4.01
N ARG A 98 -1.48 10.84 -4.51
CA ARG A 98 -0.92 11.45 -5.71
C ARG A 98 0.23 12.37 -5.34
N VAL A 99 1.39 12.14 -5.94
CA VAL A 99 2.60 12.94 -5.78
C VAL A 99 2.94 13.59 -7.10
N VAL A 100 3.11 14.92 -7.09
CA VAL A 100 3.59 15.70 -8.23
C VAL A 100 4.98 16.20 -7.90
N TYR A 101 5.96 15.82 -8.70
CA TYR A 101 7.32 16.32 -8.63
C TYR A 101 7.54 17.41 -9.66
N GLU A 102 8.01 18.58 -9.20
CA GLU A 102 8.31 19.74 -10.02
C GLU A 102 9.83 19.87 -10.21
N PRO A 103 10.41 19.34 -11.30
CA PRO A 103 11.87 19.24 -11.46
C PRO A 103 12.59 20.59 -11.47
N HIS A 104 11.94 21.64 -11.99
CA HIS A 104 12.50 22.98 -12.07
C HIS A 104 12.76 23.63 -10.71
N LYS A 105 12.14 23.10 -9.63
CA LYS A 105 12.33 23.57 -8.25
C LYS A 105 13.44 22.83 -7.50
N ASN A 106 14.10 21.88 -8.15
CA ASN A 106 15.18 21.10 -7.55
C ASN A 106 16.49 21.36 -8.26
N GLU A 107 17.62 21.16 -7.56
CA GLU A 107 18.95 21.25 -8.13
C GLU A 107 19.25 20.05 -9.05
N PRO A 108 20.14 20.21 -10.05
CA PRO A 108 20.61 19.09 -10.86
C PRO A 108 21.28 18.02 -10.00
N GLY A 109 21.21 16.78 -10.46
CA GLY A 109 21.84 15.63 -9.81
C GLY A 109 20.83 14.64 -9.22
N ALA A 110 21.36 13.63 -8.56
CA ALA A 110 20.56 12.61 -7.91
C ALA A 110 19.75 13.20 -6.75
N PHE A 111 18.48 12.83 -6.66
CA PHE A 111 17.60 13.22 -5.57
C PHE A 111 16.88 12.02 -4.97
N SER A 112 16.59 12.14 -3.69
CA SER A 112 15.72 11.23 -2.95
C SER A 112 14.89 12.05 -1.96
N LYS A 113 13.58 12.03 -2.10
CA LYS A 113 12.65 12.84 -1.30
C LYS A 113 11.67 11.94 -0.58
N VAL A 114 11.57 12.14 0.72
CA VAL A 114 10.69 11.40 1.61
C VAL A 114 9.43 12.21 1.89
N ILE A 115 8.30 11.53 1.87
CA ILE A 115 7.00 12.07 2.26
C ILE A 115 6.51 11.26 3.46
N GLN A 116 6.15 11.94 4.52
CA GLN A 116 5.59 11.35 5.72
C GLN A 116 4.07 11.37 5.64
N ILE A 117 3.46 10.21 5.74
CA ILE A 117 2.01 10.03 5.71
C ILE A 117 1.53 9.73 7.12
N TYR A 118 0.77 10.63 7.69
CA TYR A 118 0.16 10.48 9.01
C TYR A 118 -1.30 10.05 8.86
N SER A 119 -1.68 9.02 9.59
CA SER A 119 -3.03 8.45 9.55
C SER A 119 -3.45 7.95 10.93
N ASN A 120 -4.69 7.51 11.05
CA ASN A 120 -5.17 6.77 12.21
C ASN A 120 -4.81 5.28 12.17
N SER A 121 -3.93 4.88 11.27
CA SER A 121 -3.38 3.52 11.24
C SER A 121 -2.70 3.18 12.57
N VAL A 122 -2.70 1.90 12.92
CA VAL A 122 -1.99 1.39 14.11
C VAL A 122 -0.50 1.72 14.11
N SER A 123 0.12 1.89 12.94
CA SER A 123 1.50 2.38 12.79
C SER A 123 1.63 3.90 12.96
N GLY A 124 0.54 4.65 12.81
CA GLY A 124 0.48 6.11 12.96
C GLY A 124 1.14 6.90 11.84
N ARG A 125 2.31 6.47 11.36
CA ARG A 125 3.08 7.15 10.32
C ARG A 125 3.74 6.15 9.40
N GLU A 126 3.56 6.38 8.09
CA GLU A 126 4.25 5.65 7.02
C GLU A 126 5.11 6.61 6.19
N LEU A 127 6.14 6.07 5.55
CA LEU A 127 7.04 6.82 4.67
C LEU A 127 6.90 6.32 3.24
N ILE A 128 6.78 7.25 2.30
CA ILE A 128 6.93 6.98 0.87
C ILE A 128 8.07 7.83 0.31
N THR A 129 8.76 7.30 -0.68
CA THR A 129 9.97 7.92 -1.23
C THR A 129 9.88 7.99 -2.74
N VAL A 130 10.22 9.15 -3.29
CA VAL A 130 10.46 9.34 -4.72
C VAL A 130 11.92 9.70 -4.94
N CYS A 131 12.53 9.17 -5.97
CA CYS A 131 13.91 9.46 -6.32
C CYS A 131 14.08 9.59 -7.83
N GLY A 132 15.26 9.99 -8.23
CA GLY A 132 15.65 10.11 -9.64
C GLY A 132 16.96 10.87 -9.78
N ASN A 133 17.29 11.21 -11.03
CA ASN A 133 18.43 12.04 -11.37
C ASN A 133 17.97 13.22 -12.22
N SER A 134 18.05 14.42 -11.66
CA SER A 134 17.66 15.66 -12.33
C SER A 134 18.75 16.10 -13.28
N LEU A 135 18.39 16.26 -14.55
CA LEU A 135 19.32 16.67 -15.61
C LEU A 135 19.13 18.14 -15.92
N ASP A 136 20.23 18.86 -16.06
CA ASP A 136 20.24 20.28 -16.48
C ASP A 136 20.14 20.43 -18.00
N THR A 137 19.36 19.57 -18.63
CA THR A 137 19.10 19.56 -20.07
C THR A 137 17.66 19.95 -20.38
N GLU A 138 17.46 20.55 -21.55
CA GLU A 138 16.13 20.88 -22.08
C GLU A 138 15.38 19.64 -22.56
#